data_61a6229dec2dc5c7dcf2e9ec764dbdff
#
_entry.id   61a6229dec2dc5c7dcf2e9ec764dbdff
#
_cell.length_a   1.000
_cell.length_b   1.000
_cell.length_c   1.000
_cell.angle_alpha   90.00
_cell.angle_beta   90.00
_cell.angle_gamma   90.00
#
_symmetry.space_group_name_H-M   'P 1'
#
loop_
_entity.id
_entity.type
_entity.pdbx_description
1 polymer ?
#
loop_
_entity_poly.entity_id
_entity_poly.type
_entity_poly.pdbx_seq_one_letter_code
_entity_poly.pdbx_strand_id
1 'polypeptide(L)'
;VVQAYQVAVRASVEPRERKRTPLQHTSFRLLLVATVGGFAGYILLMPVLPLWAVVGGAGEIAAGATNAVFMLVTVITQLCMPWLLKRIDHRIAFGLGTILIGLPTPLYALSSDLWLLLAVSSVRGIGFGLLTVTGAALVAELVPVEQRGRAAALYGLSIGLPNVIFLPVGVWLTQQIGFTPLFWIAGVLPVAATTVLFGMSRVQAREPAGKASAMTFPLALLPSWTVMTAVAVGAGGILAFLPLAIGESVAPAALMTFGAATMLGRWGAGQLGDRIGQHRILVPSVLLAGLGAGLLAVAAWGADPIALLGAVAFGCGFGAVQNTTLVMMFERTSSGVASTAWNIAYDAGQGLGSLGFGILIALSGYPLTFVIMAVLIGACAPLAFGRRRG
;
A
#
# COMPACT_ATOMS: atom_id res chain seq x y z
N VAL A 1 24.88 -14.35 -54.96
CA VAL A 1 25.70 -13.81 -53.86
C VAL A 1 25.35 -12.32 -53.64
N VAL A 2 25.27 -11.46 -54.70
CA VAL A 2 25.01 -10.03 -54.60
C VAL A 2 23.60 -9.74 -54.05
N GLN A 3 22.56 -10.50 -54.46
CA GLN A 3 21.20 -10.34 -53.93
C GLN A 3 21.08 -10.71 -52.44
N ALA A 4 21.78 -11.75 -51.96
CA ALA A 4 21.82 -12.13 -50.56
C ALA A 4 22.52 -11.09 -49.69
N TYR A 5 23.56 -10.43 -50.21
CA TYR A 5 24.26 -9.34 -49.53
C TYR A 5 23.41 -8.07 -49.44
N GLN A 6 22.64 -7.73 -50.48
CA GLN A 6 21.72 -6.57 -50.44
C GLN A 6 20.54 -6.79 -49.49
N VAL A 7 20.04 -8.02 -49.32
CA VAL A 7 19.00 -8.36 -48.35
C VAL A 7 19.57 -8.27 -46.91
N ALA A 8 20.78 -8.76 -46.70
CA ALA A 8 21.45 -8.68 -45.40
C ALA A 8 21.76 -7.22 -44.99
N VAL A 9 22.19 -6.39 -45.93
CA VAL A 9 22.47 -4.96 -45.70
C VAL A 9 21.16 -4.16 -45.47
N ARG A 10 20.04 -4.49 -46.16
CA ARG A 10 18.74 -3.89 -45.86
C ARG A 10 18.19 -4.29 -44.49
N ALA A 11 18.38 -5.52 -44.04
CA ALA A 11 18.00 -5.97 -42.71
C ALA A 11 18.84 -5.32 -41.59
N SER A 12 20.08 -4.87 -41.87
CA SER A 12 20.94 -4.18 -40.92
C SER A 12 20.73 -2.66 -40.85
N VAL A 13 19.92 -2.09 -41.76
CA VAL A 13 19.63 -0.65 -41.87
C VAL A 13 18.18 -0.32 -41.51
N GLU A 14 17.37 -1.30 -41.04
CA GLU A 14 16.13 -0.91 -40.38
C GLU A 14 16.48 -0.02 -39.19
N PRO A 15 15.99 1.24 -39.17
CA PRO A 15 16.22 2.10 -38.02
C PRO A 15 15.69 1.32 -36.81
N ARG A 16 16.55 0.99 -35.83
CA ARG A 16 16.09 0.50 -34.52
C ARG A 16 15.01 1.47 -34.10
N GLU A 17 13.74 1.11 -34.26
CA GLU A 17 12.63 1.87 -33.73
C GLU A 17 13.00 2.18 -32.29
N ARG A 18 13.18 3.46 -31.98
CA ARG A 18 13.46 3.91 -30.63
C ARG A 18 12.35 3.29 -29.78
N LYS A 19 12.66 2.24 -29.01
CA LYS A 19 11.69 1.55 -28.14
C LYS A 19 11.01 2.63 -27.31
N ARG A 20 9.79 2.98 -27.69
CA ARG A 20 9.00 3.98 -26.98
C ARG A 20 8.99 3.62 -25.50
N THR A 21 9.22 4.58 -24.63
CA THR A 21 9.14 4.37 -23.18
C THR A 21 7.68 4.52 -22.72
N PRO A 22 7.24 3.87 -21.63
CA PRO A 22 5.88 4.05 -21.11
C PRO A 22 5.48 5.52 -20.91
N LEU A 23 6.42 6.36 -20.53
CA LEU A 23 6.21 7.81 -20.32
C LEU A 23 5.91 8.60 -21.60
N GLN A 24 6.07 8.01 -22.78
CA GLN A 24 5.66 8.65 -24.04
C GLN A 24 4.15 8.55 -24.30
N HIS A 25 3.46 7.67 -23.58
CA HIS A 25 2.00 7.55 -23.64
C HIS A 25 1.34 8.56 -22.69
N THR A 26 0.68 9.58 -23.26
CA THR A 26 0.04 10.66 -22.47
C THR A 26 -0.95 10.09 -21.44
N SER A 27 -1.83 9.17 -21.83
CA SER A 27 -2.79 8.55 -20.91
C SER A 27 -2.12 7.83 -19.74
N PHE A 28 -0.95 7.21 -19.95
CA PHE A 28 -0.20 6.57 -18.87
C PHE A 28 0.40 7.62 -17.89
N ARG A 29 0.95 8.73 -18.40
CA ARG A 29 1.43 9.83 -17.52
C ARG A 29 0.29 10.40 -16.67
N LEU A 30 -0.88 10.61 -17.28
CA LEU A 30 -2.06 11.12 -16.58
C LEU A 30 -2.52 10.12 -15.49
N LEU A 31 -2.48 8.81 -15.77
CA LEU A 31 -2.74 7.79 -14.76
C LEU A 31 -1.76 7.89 -13.57
N LEU A 32 -0.45 8.06 -13.81
CA LEU A 32 0.53 8.21 -12.74
C LEU A 32 0.24 9.42 -11.85
N VAL A 33 -0.06 10.58 -12.47
CA VAL A 33 -0.42 11.81 -11.73
C VAL A 33 -1.69 11.62 -10.92
N ALA A 34 -2.73 11.03 -11.51
CA ALA A 34 -3.98 10.74 -10.82
C ALA A 34 -3.80 9.74 -9.66
N THR A 35 -2.91 8.75 -9.84
CA THR A 35 -2.54 7.80 -8.78
C THR A 35 -1.87 8.51 -7.61
N VAL A 36 -0.88 9.38 -7.87
CA VAL A 36 -0.20 10.16 -6.82
C VAL A 36 -1.23 10.98 -6.03
N GLY A 37 -2.15 11.69 -6.69
CA GLY A 37 -3.17 12.50 -6.02
C GLY A 37 -4.17 11.67 -5.21
N GLY A 38 -4.61 10.53 -5.74
CA GLY A 38 -5.50 9.61 -5.04
C GLY A 38 -4.86 9.02 -3.79
N PHE A 39 -3.62 8.52 -3.91
CA PHE A 39 -2.87 7.98 -2.78
C PHE A 39 -2.46 9.06 -1.77
N ALA A 40 -2.14 10.28 -2.21
CA ALA A 40 -1.81 11.38 -1.30
C ALA A 40 -2.96 11.66 -0.33
N GLY A 41 -4.21 11.76 -0.81
CA GLY A 41 -5.37 12.01 0.04
C GLY A 41 -5.68 10.87 1.03
N TYR A 42 -5.33 9.63 0.67
CA TYR A 42 -5.42 8.49 1.58
C TYR A 42 -4.33 8.52 2.64
N ILE A 43 -3.08 8.64 2.20
CA ILE A 43 -1.89 8.47 3.04
C ILE A 43 -1.73 9.60 4.06
N LEU A 44 -2.06 10.85 3.67
CA LEU A 44 -2.09 11.99 4.59
C LEU A 44 -2.89 11.70 5.87
N LEU A 45 -4.00 10.98 5.74
CA LEU A 45 -4.93 10.77 6.84
C LEU A 45 -4.72 9.46 7.59
N MET A 46 -3.86 8.58 7.11
CA MET A 46 -3.66 7.27 7.73
C MET A 46 -3.21 7.36 9.20
N PRO A 47 -2.21 8.19 9.57
CA PRO A 47 -1.86 8.44 10.96
C PRO A 47 -2.73 9.52 11.63
N VAL A 48 -3.37 10.38 10.85
CA VAL A 48 -4.07 11.57 11.36
C VAL A 48 -5.47 11.25 11.91
N LEU A 49 -6.20 10.32 11.28
CA LEU A 49 -7.54 9.96 11.75
C LEU A 49 -7.55 9.29 13.13
N PRO A 50 -6.65 8.33 13.44
CA PRO A 50 -6.50 7.84 14.79
C PRO A 50 -6.17 8.96 15.80
N LEU A 51 -5.26 9.87 15.44
CA LEU A 51 -4.92 11.02 16.27
C LEU A 51 -6.12 11.93 16.50
N TRP A 52 -6.92 12.23 15.47
CA TRP A 52 -8.14 13.03 15.56
C TRP A 52 -9.19 12.39 16.49
N ALA A 53 -9.37 11.06 16.39
CA ALA A 53 -10.29 10.33 17.26
C ALA A 53 -9.89 10.41 18.74
N VAL A 54 -8.59 10.24 19.05
CA VAL A 54 -8.08 10.33 20.43
C VAL A 54 -8.19 11.74 20.97
N VAL A 55 -7.79 12.76 20.22
CA VAL A 55 -7.92 14.18 20.61
C VAL A 55 -9.39 14.56 20.86
N GLY A 56 -10.30 13.97 20.08
CA GLY A 56 -11.74 14.15 20.25
C GLY A 56 -12.36 13.35 21.40
N GLY A 57 -11.56 12.60 22.17
CA GLY A 57 -12.01 11.84 23.33
C GLY A 57 -12.62 10.47 23.05
N ALA A 58 -12.50 9.96 21.82
CA ALA A 58 -13.10 8.67 21.42
C ALA A 58 -12.30 7.43 21.91
N GLY A 59 -11.07 7.63 22.39
CA GLY A 59 -10.19 6.57 22.88
C GLY A 59 -9.50 5.72 21.78
N GLU A 60 -8.60 4.86 22.19
CA GLU A 60 -7.69 4.11 21.30
C GLU A 60 -8.41 3.05 20.44
N ILE A 61 -9.45 2.41 20.99
CA ILE A 61 -10.24 1.42 20.24
C ILE A 61 -10.95 2.09 19.07
N ALA A 62 -11.55 3.25 19.29
CA ALA A 62 -12.22 4.02 18.27
C ALA A 62 -11.22 4.54 17.22
N ALA A 63 -10.05 5.01 17.68
CA ALA A 63 -8.96 5.42 16.81
C ALA A 63 -8.52 4.29 15.86
N GLY A 64 -8.31 3.09 16.39
CA GLY A 64 -7.99 1.91 15.58
C GLY A 64 -9.11 1.48 14.63
N ALA A 65 -10.37 1.63 15.05
CA ALA A 65 -11.55 1.28 14.27
C ALA A 65 -11.67 2.12 12.98
N THR A 66 -11.21 3.38 12.97
CA THR A 66 -11.28 4.25 11.78
C THR A 66 -10.56 3.64 10.58
N ASN A 67 -9.31 3.23 10.75
CA ASN A 67 -8.52 2.58 9.70
C ASN A 67 -8.98 1.14 9.45
N ALA A 68 -9.44 0.43 10.49
CA ALA A 68 -9.95 -0.93 10.35
C ALA A 68 -11.19 -1.00 9.45
N VAL A 69 -12.16 -0.12 9.65
CA VAL A 69 -13.37 -0.04 8.82
C VAL A 69 -13.02 0.40 7.39
N PHE A 70 -12.14 1.37 7.23
CA PHE A 70 -11.63 1.76 5.91
C PHE A 70 -11.05 0.55 5.16
N MET A 71 -10.15 -0.23 5.78
CA MET A 71 -9.52 -1.40 5.17
C MET A 71 -10.51 -2.55 4.96
N LEU A 72 -11.42 -2.78 5.88
CA LEU A 72 -12.47 -3.80 5.74
C LEU A 72 -13.32 -3.54 4.50
N VAL A 73 -13.79 -2.31 4.36
CA VAL A 73 -14.62 -1.91 3.21
C VAL A 73 -13.82 -1.91 1.92
N THR A 74 -12.52 -1.57 1.98
CA THR A 74 -11.60 -1.70 0.85
C THR A 74 -11.53 -3.15 0.38
N VAL A 75 -11.30 -4.11 1.27
CA VAL A 75 -11.22 -5.54 0.93
C VAL A 75 -12.55 -6.05 0.36
N ILE A 76 -13.67 -5.68 0.98
CA ILE A 76 -15.01 -6.04 0.47
C ILE A 76 -15.20 -5.50 -0.97
N THR A 77 -14.82 -4.24 -1.20
CA THR A 77 -14.92 -3.63 -2.53
C THR A 77 -14.04 -4.36 -3.53
N GLN A 78 -12.79 -4.70 -3.17
CA GLN A 78 -11.87 -5.45 -4.03
C GLN A 78 -12.44 -6.83 -4.41
N LEU A 79 -13.09 -7.52 -3.47
CA LEU A 79 -13.76 -8.80 -3.75
C LEU A 79 -14.97 -8.65 -4.69
N CYS A 80 -15.65 -7.51 -4.68
CA CYS A 80 -16.77 -7.20 -5.59
C CYS A 80 -16.30 -6.73 -6.99
N MET A 81 -15.03 -6.39 -7.18
CA MET A 81 -14.50 -5.81 -8.43
C MET A 81 -14.76 -6.68 -9.68
N PRO A 82 -14.63 -8.03 -9.66
CA PRO A 82 -14.90 -8.85 -10.84
C PRO A 82 -16.34 -8.73 -11.36
N TRP A 83 -17.28 -8.46 -10.46
CA TRP A 83 -18.68 -8.20 -10.82
C TRP A 83 -18.88 -6.76 -11.31
N LEU A 84 -18.28 -5.80 -10.64
CA LEU A 84 -18.42 -4.38 -10.93
C LEU A 84 -17.83 -4.00 -12.29
N LEU A 85 -16.62 -4.51 -12.61
CA LEU A 85 -15.91 -4.22 -13.86
C LEU A 85 -16.54 -4.83 -15.12
N LYS A 86 -17.52 -5.71 -14.97
CA LYS A 86 -18.39 -6.13 -16.09
C LYS A 86 -19.40 -5.04 -16.53
N ARG A 87 -19.61 -4.02 -15.68
CA ARG A 87 -20.65 -3.00 -15.86
C ARG A 87 -20.09 -1.59 -16.02
N ILE A 88 -18.89 -1.34 -15.51
CA ILE A 88 -18.28 -0.01 -15.46
C ILE A 88 -16.87 -0.08 -16.06
N ASP A 89 -16.55 0.89 -16.91
CA ASP A 89 -15.22 1.06 -17.49
C ASP A 89 -14.17 1.35 -16.38
N HIS A 90 -12.94 0.80 -16.54
CA HIS A 90 -11.86 0.95 -15.55
C HIS A 90 -11.53 2.42 -15.27
N ARG A 91 -11.57 3.30 -16.26
CA ARG A 91 -11.31 4.73 -16.10
C ARG A 91 -12.40 5.41 -15.27
N ILE A 92 -13.69 5.06 -15.52
CA ILE A 92 -14.81 5.60 -14.74
C ILE A 92 -14.70 5.10 -13.29
N ALA A 93 -14.46 3.81 -13.09
CA ALA A 93 -14.29 3.23 -11.76
C ALA A 93 -13.11 3.83 -11.00
N PHE A 94 -11.97 4.10 -11.68
CA PHE A 94 -10.83 4.80 -11.09
C PHE A 94 -11.21 6.23 -10.67
N GLY A 95 -11.89 6.99 -11.54
CA GLY A 95 -12.37 8.34 -11.23
C GLY A 95 -13.38 8.39 -10.09
N LEU A 96 -14.32 7.45 -10.03
CA LEU A 96 -15.22 7.30 -8.89
C LEU A 96 -14.44 6.99 -7.62
N GLY A 97 -13.40 6.15 -7.72
CA GLY A 97 -12.51 5.85 -6.60
C GLY A 97 -11.86 7.10 -6.03
N THR A 98 -11.26 7.94 -6.85
CA THR A 98 -10.63 9.20 -6.42
C THR A 98 -11.64 10.19 -5.83
N ILE A 99 -12.84 10.30 -6.40
CA ILE A 99 -13.93 11.13 -5.86
C ILE A 99 -14.38 10.62 -4.48
N LEU A 100 -14.61 9.32 -4.33
CA LEU A 100 -15.07 8.74 -3.07
C LEU A 100 -14.00 8.80 -1.97
N ILE A 101 -12.71 8.85 -2.32
CA ILE A 101 -11.64 9.11 -1.36
C ILE A 101 -11.66 10.58 -0.91
N GLY A 102 -11.82 11.52 -1.86
CA GLY A 102 -11.62 12.93 -1.59
C GLY A 102 -12.86 13.67 -1.10
N LEU A 103 -13.99 13.53 -1.81
CA LEU A 103 -15.19 14.33 -1.57
C LEU A 103 -15.75 14.24 -0.14
N PRO A 104 -15.81 13.05 0.51
CA PRO A 104 -16.33 12.96 1.86
C PRO A 104 -15.31 13.37 2.94
N THR A 105 -14.04 13.54 2.60
CA THR A 105 -12.96 13.80 3.56
C THR A 105 -13.15 15.06 4.40
N PRO A 106 -13.61 16.21 3.88
CA PRO A 106 -13.87 17.40 4.70
C PRO A 106 -14.92 17.19 5.80
N LEU A 107 -15.78 16.18 5.69
CA LEU A 107 -16.78 15.88 6.70
C LEU A 107 -16.17 15.47 8.05
N TYR A 108 -14.91 14.99 8.07
CA TYR A 108 -14.20 14.73 9.32
C TYR A 108 -14.00 15.98 10.18
N ALA A 109 -14.01 17.18 9.56
CA ALA A 109 -13.90 18.43 10.30
C ALA A 109 -15.17 18.79 11.11
N LEU A 110 -16.31 18.14 10.82
CA LEU A 110 -17.57 18.44 11.47
C LEU A 110 -17.63 17.88 12.89
N SER A 111 -17.06 16.71 13.13
CA SER A 111 -17.04 16.05 14.44
C SER A 111 -15.97 14.96 14.52
N SER A 112 -15.46 14.71 15.70
CA SER A 112 -14.68 13.53 16.06
C SER A 112 -15.54 12.35 16.54
N ASP A 113 -16.87 12.46 16.43
CA ASP A 113 -17.79 11.38 16.80
C ASP A 113 -17.48 10.11 16.00
N LEU A 114 -17.43 8.97 16.70
CA LEU A 114 -17.03 7.68 16.12
C LEU A 114 -17.90 7.30 14.91
N TRP A 115 -19.23 7.50 14.99
CA TRP A 115 -20.11 7.10 13.90
C TRP A 115 -19.88 7.89 12.62
N LEU A 116 -19.60 9.19 12.74
CA LEU A 116 -19.22 10.02 11.60
C LEU A 116 -17.88 9.54 11.02
N LEU A 117 -16.88 9.29 11.89
CA LEU A 117 -15.58 8.81 11.45
C LEU A 117 -15.68 7.48 10.70
N LEU A 118 -16.47 6.52 11.22
CA LEU A 118 -16.68 5.23 10.59
C LEU A 118 -17.46 5.33 9.26
N ALA A 119 -18.50 6.17 9.23
CA ALA A 119 -19.29 6.38 8.00
C ALA A 119 -18.43 6.97 6.87
N VAL A 120 -17.69 8.03 7.15
CA VAL A 120 -16.80 8.66 6.17
C VAL A 120 -15.67 7.70 5.75
N SER A 121 -15.05 6.99 6.71
CA SER A 121 -14.04 5.97 6.43
C SER A 121 -14.57 4.84 5.54
N SER A 122 -15.83 4.42 5.73
CA SER A 122 -16.47 3.40 4.88
C SER A 122 -16.58 3.86 3.43
N VAL A 123 -17.09 5.07 3.19
CA VAL A 123 -17.22 5.63 1.85
C VAL A 123 -15.84 5.76 1.18
N ARG A 124 -14.85 6.25 1.91
CA ARG A 124 -13.47 6.36 1.42
C ARG A 124 -12.84 5.00 1.15
N GLY A 125 -13.15 3.98 1.96
CA GLY A 125 -12.72 2.60 1.76
C GLY A 125 -13.23 2.01 0.43
N ILE A 126 -14.50 2.27 0.06
CA ILE A 126 -15.02 1.93 -1.28
C ILE A 126 -14.15 2.58 -2.35
N GLY A 127 -13.88 3.89 -2.20
CA GLY A 127 -13.06 4.64 -3.15
C GLY A 127 -11.66 4.06 -3.31
N PHE A 128 -11.02 3.66 -2.22
CA PHE A 128 -9.67 3.09 -2.25
C PHE A 128 -9.64 1.70 -2.91
N GLY A 129 -10.64 0.86 -2.64
CA GLY A 129 -10.78 -0.43 -3.32
C GLY A 129 -10.94 -0.30 -4.84
N LEU A 130 -11.75 0.69 -5.30
CA LEU A 130 -11.87 1.02 -6.72
C LEU A 130 -10.53 1.50 -7.30
N LEU A 131 -9.87 2.45 -6.64
CA LEU A 131 -8.62 3.05 -7.08
C LEU A 131 -7.50 2.01 -7.28
N THR A 132 -7.30 1.15 -6.29
CA THR A 132 -6.18 0.18 -6.29
C THR A 132 -6.33 -0.87 -7.38
N VAL A 133 -7.53 -1.45 -7.55
CA VAL A 133 -7.75 -2.50 -8.54
C VAL A 133 -7.76 -1.94 -9.96
N THR A 134 -8.47 -0.83 -10.18
CA THR A 134 -8.60 -0.26 -11.54
C THR A 134 -7.32 0.40 -12.01
N GLY A 135 -6.55 1.00 -11.10
CA GLY A 135 -5.25 1.59 -11.43
C GLY A 135 -4.27 0.56 -11.99
N ALA A 136 -4.17 -0.61 -11.34
CA ALA A 136 -3.34 -1.71 -11.83
C ALA A 136 -3.82 -2.27 -13.19
N ALA A 137 -5.14 -2.36 -13.39
CA ALA A 137 -5.72 -2.79 -14.68
C ALA A 137 -5.42 -1.79 -15.80
N LEU A 138 -5.58 -0.49 -15.55
CA LEU A 138 -5.28 0.58 -16.51
C LEU A 138 -3.81 0.59 -16.95
N VAL A 139 -2.86 0.25 -16.07
CA VAL A 139 -1.45 0.09 -16.47
C VAL A 139 -1.31 -0.94 -17.57
N ALA A 140 -1.98 -2.09 -17.46
CA ALA A 140 -1.91 -3.15 -18.46
C ALA A 140 -2.62 -2.79 -19.78
N GLU A 141 -3.61 -1.89 -19.74
CA GLU A 141 -4.38 -1.46 -20.90
C GLU A 141 -3.71 -0.33 -21.68
N LEU A 142 -3.04 0.60 -20.96
CA LEU A 142 -2.50 1.84 -21.52
C LEU A 142 -1.12 1.66 -22.19
N VAL A 143 -0.45 0.54 -21.96
CA VAL A 143 0.87 0.29 -22.52
C VAL A 143 0.96 -1.06 -23.23
N PRO A 144 1.78 -1.18 -24.30
CA PRO A 144 2.06 -2.45 -24.97
C PRO A 144 2.63 -3.49 -24.00
N VAL A 145 2.45 -4.78 -24.33
CA VAL A 145 2.88 -5.92 -23.48
C VAL A 145 4.37 -5.84 -23.14
N GLU A 146 5.20 -5.44 -24.11
CA GLU A 146 6.66 -5.33 -23.99
C GLU A 146 7.11 -4.26 -22.99
N GLN A 147 6.23 -3.29 -22.68
CA GLN A 147 6.51 -2.16 -21.77
C GLN A 147 5.87 -2.34 -20.39
N ARG A 148 5.02 -3.35 -20.19
CA ARG A 148 4.23 -3.53 -18.95
C ARG A 148 5.09 -3.63 -17.70
N GLY A 149 6.25 -4.28 -17.77
CA GLY A 149 7.17 -4.39 -16.64
C GLY A 149 7.68 -3.03 -16.17
N ARG A 150 8.12 -2.16 -17.12
CA ARG A 150 8.55 -0.78 -16.80
C ARG A 150 7.39 0.09 -16.32
N ALA A 151 6.22 -0.07 -16.94
CA ALA A 151 5.03 0.68 -16.55
C ALA A 151 4.57 0.30 -15.13
N ALA A 152 4.57 -0.98 -14.79
CA ALA A 152 4.27 -1.45 -13.44
C ALA A 152 5.26 -0.91 -12.39
N ALA A 153 6.55 -0.82 -12.72
CA ALA A 153 7.56 -0.22 -11.85
C ALA A 153 7.29 1.28 -11.61
N LEU A 154 6.97 2.04 -12.67
CA LEU A 154 6.62 3.47 -12.54
C LEU A 154 5.31 3.67 -11.78
N TYR A 155 4.33 2.81 -11.99
CA TYR A 155 3.08 2.81 -11.23
C TYR A 155 3.33 2.49 -9.74
N GLY A 156 4.16 1.49 -9.45
CA GLY A 156 4.59 1.20 -8.08
C GLY A 156 5.30 2.38 -7.41
N LEU A 157 6.10 3.15 -8.16
CA LEU A 157 6.73 4.37 -7.67
C LEU A 157 5.69 5.46 -7.37
N SER A 158 4.65 5.61 -8.22
CA SER A 158 3.57 6.57 -7.99
C SER A 158 2.70 6.25 -6.77
N ILE A 159 2.74 5.01 -6.29
CA ILE A 159 2.13 4.58 -5.01
C ILE A 159 3.12 4.75 -3.85
N GLY A 160 4.37 4.35 -4.05
CA GLY A 160 5.39 4.34 -2.99
C GLY A 160 5.87 5.72 -2.58
N LEU A 161 6.06 6.64 -3.54
CA LEU A 161 6.54 7.99 -3.27
C LEU A 161 5.60 8.79 -2.35
N PRO A 162 4.26 8.76 -2.57
CA PRO A 162 3.31 9.34 -1.61
C PRO A 162 3.48 8.84 -0.18
N ASN A 163 3.77 7.55 0.04
CA ASN A 163 3.99 7.02 1.40
C ASN A 163 5.19 7.68 2.11
N VAL A 164 6.29 7.89 1.39
CA VAL A 164 7.48 8.53 1.98
C VAL A 164 7.22 10.00 2.33
N ILE A 165 6.45 10.70 1.49
CA ILE A 165 6.25 12.15 1.61
C ILE A 165 5.05 12.47 2.51
N PHE A 166 3.89 11.90 2.23
CA PHE A 166 2.62 12.35 2.83
C PHE A 166 2.33 11.72 4.20
N LEU A 167 2.94 10.59 4.59
CA LEU A 167 2.82 10.08 5.95
C LEU A 167 3.35 11.09 6.98
N PRO A 168 4.61 11.54 6.89
CA PRO A 168 5.14 12.53 7.84
C PRO A 168 4.47 13.90 7.68
N VAL A 169 4.19 14.32 6.42
CA VAL A 169 3.57 15.60 6.12
C VAL A 169 2.17 15.70 6.74
N GLY A 170 1.39 14.62 6.77
CA GLY A 170 0.07 14.61 7.39
C GLY A 170 0.13 14.98 8.88
N VAL A 171 1.00 14.32 9.65
CA VAL A 171 1.18 14.61 11.08
C VAL A 171 1.80 15.99 11.31
N TRP A 172 2.81 16.35 10.52
CA TRP A 172 3.44 17.66 10.62
C TRP A 172 2.45 18.81 10.32
N LEU A 173 1.61 18.68 9.30
CA LEU A 173 0.60 19.70 8.97
C LEU A 173 -0.44 19.85 10.08
N THR A 174 -0.86 18.77 10.75
CA THR A 174 -1.79 18.93 11.90
C THR A 174 -1.19 19.76 13.00
N GLN A 175 0.12 19.68 13.24
CA GLN A 175 0.83 20.48 14.23
C GLN A 175 0.94 21.96 13.84
N GLN A 176 1.03 22.27 12.51
CA GLN A 176 1.22 23.64 12.01
C GLN A 176 -0.12 24.37 11.78
N ILE A 177 -1.09 23.72 11.17
CA ILE A 177 -2.33 24.34 10.69
C ILE A 177 -3.61 23.72 11.28
N GLY A 178 -3.47 22.67 12.10
CA GLY A 178 -4.58 21.94 12.69
C GLY A 178 -5.24 20.92 11.75
N PHE A 179 -6.25 20.23 12.27
CA PHE A 179 -6.93 19.13 11.57
C PHE A 179 -7.83 19.59 10.43
N THR A 180 -8.64 20.65 10.66
CA THR A 180 -9.65 21.09 9.68
C THR A 180 -9.07 21.48 8.33
N PRO A 181 -8.03 22.32 8.23
CA PRO A 181 -7.41 22.63 6.94
C PRO A 181 -6.80 21.40 6.27
N LEU A 182 -6.23 20.47 7.06
CA LEU A 182 -5.67 19.24 6.54
C LEU A 182 -6.73 18.34 5.90
N PHE A 183 -7.93 18.22 6.49
CA PHE A 183 -9.03 17.46 5.91
C PHE A 183 -9.46 18.03 4.55
N TRP A 184 -9.48 19.36 4.39
CA TRP A 184 -9.74 19.99 3.12
C TRP A 184 -8.64 19.71 2.09
N ILE A 185 -7.37 19.81 2.47
CA ILE A 185 -6.23 19.49 1.60
C ILE A 185 -6.30 18.02 1.15
N ALA A 186 -6.48 17.10 2.09
CA ALA A 186 -6.57 15.68 1.81
C ALA A 186 -7.79 15.29 0.98
N GLY A 187 -8.87 16.09 1.04
CA GLY A 187 -10.06 15.91 0.21
C GLY A 187 -9.88 16.46 -1.20
N VAL A 188 -9.29 17.65 -1.33
CA VAL A 188 -9.11 18.32 -2.63
C VAL A 188 -8.13 17.57 -3.53
N LEU A 189 -7.04 17.02 -2.98
CA LEU A 189 -6.00 16.32 -3.78
C LEU A 189 -6.57 15.19 -4.65
N PRO A 190 -7.33 14.20 -4.14
CA PRO A 190 -7.91 13.14 -4.98
C PRO A 190 -8.97 13.67 -5.96
N VAL A 191 -9.79 14.64 -5.55
CA VAL A 191 -10.81 15.25 -6.42
C VAL A 191 -10.15 16.00 -7.57
N ALA A 192 -9.12 16.79 -7.30
CA ALA A 192 -8.34 17.47 -8.34
C ALA A 192 -7.66 16.46 -9.28
N ALA A 193 -7.15 15.34 -8.74
CA ALA A 193 -6.58 14.28 -9.54
C ALA A 193 -7.58 13.64 -10.51
N THR A 194 -8.89 13.66 -10.20
CA THR A 194 -9.93 13.16 -11.11
C THR A 194 -9.99 14.00 -12.39
N THR A 195 -9.74 15.30 -12.34
CA THR A 195 -9.79 16.17 -13.52
C THR A 195 -8.76 15.77 -14.57
N VAL A 196 -7.63 15.23 -14.15
CA VAL A 196 -6.56 14.75 -15.04
C VAL A 196 -7.06 13.60 -15.94
N LEU A 197 -8.03 12.81 -15.47
CA LEU A 197 -8.59 11.70 -16.24
C LEU A 197 -9.37 12.15 -17.49
N PHE A 198 -9.89 13.38 -17.53
CA PHE A 198 -10.57 13.89 -18.72
C PHE A 198 -9.64 13.96 -19.94
N GLY A 199 -8.35 14.14 -19.72
CA GLY A 199 -7.32 14.10 -20.78
C GLY A 199 -6.92 12.70 -21.26
N MET A 200 -7.39 11.62 -20.59
CA MET A 200 -7.08 10.26 -21.00
C MET A 200 -7.95 9.83 -22.19
N SER A 201 -7.34 9.20 -23.17
CA SER A 201 -8.07 8.55 -24.26
C SER A 201 -8.99 7.45 -23.72
N ARG A 202 -10.15 7.29 -24.32
CA ARG A 202 -10.99 6.11 -24.02
C ARG A 202 -10.24 4.86 -24.42
N VAL A 203 -9.98 3.99 -23.47
CA VAL A 203 -9.44 2.67 -23.75
C VAL A 203 -10.62 1.76 -24.04
N GLN A 204 -10.64 1.17 -25.24
CA GLN A 204 -11.61 0.11 -25.51
C GLN A 204 -11.27 -1.06 -24.58
N ALA A 205 -12.24 -1.42 -23.73
CA ALA A 205 -12.10 -2.58 -22.87
C ALA A 205 -11.74 -3.79 -23.73
N ARG A 206 -10.51 -4.28 -23.59
CA ARG A 206 -10.12 -5.55 -24.17
C ARG A 206 -10.82 -6.61 -23.34
N GLU A 207 -11.53 -7.53 -23.97
CA GLU A 207 -12.20 -8.62 -23.26
C GLU A 207 -11.27 -9.23 -22.22
N PRO A 208 -11.76 -9.50 -21.00
CA PRO A 208 -10.96 -10.13 -19.97
C PRO A 208 -10.47 -11.46 -20.53
N ALA A 209 -9.16 -11.60 -20.63
CA ALA A 209 -8.54 -12.88 -20.99
C ALA A 209 -8.83 -13.90 -19.88
N GLY A 210 -9.82 -14.74 -20.08
CA GLY A 210 -10.14 -15.86 -19.20
C GLY A 210 -11.43 -15.68 -18.40
N LYS A 211 -12.25 -16.73 -18.38
CA LYS A 211 -13.40 -16.89 -17.49
C LYS A 211 -12.93 -16.65 -16.05
N ALA A 212 -13.58 -15.73 -15.36
CA ALA A 212 -13.41 -15.57 -13.91
C ALA A 212 -13.78 -16.92 -13.25
N SER A 213 -12.80 -17.77 -13.08
CA SER A 213 -12.94 -18.99 -12.28
C SER A 213 -13.21 -18.56 -10.84
N ALA A 214 -14.15 -19.21 -10.17
CA ALA A 214 -14.38 -18.99 -8.75
C ALA A 214 -13.02 -19.03 -8.04
N MET A 215 -12.70 -17.98 -7.29
CA MET A 215 -11.39 -17.80 -6.68
C MET A 215 -11.25 -18.79 -5.52
N THR A 216 -10.86 -20.02 -5.83
CA THR A 216 -10.41 -20.97 -4.81
C THR A 216 -9.02 -20.51 -4.35
N PHE A 217 -8.91 -20.15 -3.07
CA PHE A 217 -7.63 -19.76 -2.48
C PHE A 217 -6.68 -20.97 -2.46
N PRO A 218 -5.56 -20.95 -3.18
CA PRO A 218 -4.63 -22.07 -3.18
C PRO A 218 -3.94 -22.20 -1.83
N LEU A 219 -4.09 -23.34 -1.16
CA LEU A 219 -3.44 -23.62 0.14
C LEU A 219 -1.91 -23.44 0.10
N ALA A 220 -1.31 -23.59 -1.08
CA ALA A 220 0.12 -23.34 -1.29
C ALA A 220 0.55 -21.88 -1.01
N LEU A 221 -0.38 -20.92 -1.03
CA LEU A 221 -0.11 -19.51 -0.72
C LEU A 221 -0.12 -19.22 0.77
N LEU A 222 -0.72 -20.11 1.58
CA LEU A 222 -0.99 -19.87 3.00
C LEU A 222 0.25 -19.42 3.80
N PRO A 223 1.45 -20.03 3.66
CA PRO A 223 2.61 -19.57 4.42
C PRO A 223 3.01 -18.11 4.10
N SER A 224 3.14 -17.76 2.81
CA SER A 224 3.47 -16.41 2.38
C SER A 224 2.36 -15.41 2.73
N TRP A 225 1.10 -15.84 2.64
CA TRP A 225 -0.07 -15.04 3.01
C TRP A 225 -0.09 -14.72 4.51
N THR A 226 0.15 -15.71 5.37
CA THR A 226 0.18 -15.54 6.83
C THR A 226 1.33 -14.63 7.26
N VAL A 227 2.54 -14.81 6.70
CA VAL A 227 3.69 -13.95 7.00
C VAL A 227 3.41 -12.50 6.57
N MET A 228 2.85 -12.29 5.37
CA MET A 228 2.50 -10.97 4.89
C MET A 228 1.45 -10.31 5.81
N THR A 229 0.40 -11.04 6.16
CA THR A 229 -0.66 -10.54 7.05
C THR A 229 -0.09 -10.17 8.43
N ALA A 230 0.74 -11.03 9.03
CA ALA A 230 1.31 -10.77 10.36
C ALA A 230 2.17 -9.49 10.39
N VAL A 231 3.02 -9.28 9.38
CA VAL A 231 3.84 -8.07 9.32
C VAL A 231 3.01 -6.84 8.94
N ALA A 232 1.95 -7.01 8.11
CA ALA A 232 1.00 -5.95 7.79
C ALA A 232 0.16 -5.52 9.00
N VAL A 233 -0.17 -6.46 9.92
CA VAL A 233 -0.78 -6.14 11.23
C VAL A 233 0.13 -5.19 12.02
N GLY A 234 1.43 -5.48 12.08
CA GLY A 234 2.39 -4.56 12.70
C GLY A 234 2.41 -3.18 12.03
N ALA A 235 2.44 -3.15 10.70
CA ALA A 235 2.45 -1.89 9.95
C ALA A 235 1.17 -1.07 10.20
N GLY A 236 -0.01 -1.69 10.22
CA GLY A 236 -1.28 -1.01 10.48
C GLY A 236 -1.33 -0.38 11.87
N GLY A 237 -0.83 -1.10 12.88
CA GLY A 237 -0.71 -0.57 14.25
C GLY A 237 0.29 0.58 14.35
N ILE A 238 1.47 0.43 13.77
CA ILE A 238 2.51 1.48 13.74
C ILE A 238 1.99 2.74 13.05
N LEU A 239 1.38 2.62 11.87
CA LEU A 239 0.88 3.77 11.12
C LEU A 239 -0.24 4.50 11.86
N ALA A 240 -1.08 3.79 12.61
CA ALA A 240 -2.16 4.37 13.37
C ALA A 240 -1.70 5.01 14.70
N PHE A 241 -0.76 4.39 15.40
CA PHE A 241 -0.49 4.71 16.80
C PHE A 241 0.94 5.21 17.09
N LEU A 242 1.89 5.13 16.14
CA LEU A 242 3.23 5.65 16.38
C LEU A 242 3.23 7.13 16.76
N PRO A 243 2.44 8.03 16.11
CA PRO A 243 2.38 9.43 16.52
C PRO A 243 1.82 9.68 17.93
N LEU A 244 1.05 8.72 18.46
CA LEU A 244 0.49 8.77 19.81
C LEU A 244 1.42 8.13 20.85
N ALA A 245 2.33 7.24 20.41
CA ALA A 245 3.21 6.47 21.29
C ALA A 245 4.55 7.15 21.58
N ILE A 246 4.97 8.11 20.76
CA ILE A 246 6.27 8.81 20.88
C ILE A 246 6.05 10.33 20.86
N GLY A 247 7.09 11.09 21.24
CA GLY A 247 7.03 12.54 21.27
C GLY A 247 6.64 13.19 19.94
N GLU A 248 5.79 14.21 20.00
CA GLU A 248 5.24 14.91 18.83
C GLU A 248 6.31 15.42 17.85
N SER A 249 7.46 15.85 18.38
CA SER A 249 8.58 16.34 17.57
C SER A 249 9.29 15.25 16.77
N VAL A 250 9.25 13.99 17.24
CA VAL A 250 9.94 12.84 16.64
C VAL A 250 9.02 12.10 15.67
N ALA A 251 7.71 12.13 15.89
CA ALA A 251 6.74 11.34 15.13
C ALA A 251 6.79 11.56 13.60
N PRO A 252 6.85 12.79 13.06
CA PRO A 252 6.99 12.99 11.61
C PRO A 252 8.27 12.38 11.04
N ALA A 253 9.40 12.55 11.75
CA ALA A 253 10.69 11.99 11.32
C ALA A 253 10.68 10.46 11.34
N ALA A 254 10.05 9.85 12.35
CA ALA A 254 9.91 8.40 12.44
C ALA A 254 9.04 7.84 11.32
N LEU A 255 7.93 8.50 10.96
CA LEU A 255 7.08 8.10 9.83
C LEU A 255 7.80 8.28 8.48
N MET A 256 8.56 9.35 8.31
CA MET A 256 9.38 9.54 7.10
C MET A 256 10.42 8.43 6.95
N THR A 257 11.10 8.13 8.05
CA THR A 257 12.12 7.09 8.11
C THR A 257 11.52 5.71 7.84
N PHE A 258 10.35 5.41 8.41
CA PHE A 258 9.60 4.18 8.13
C PHE A 258 9.23 4.06 6.63
N GLY A 259 8.68 5.11 6.03
CA GLY A 259 8.30 5.11 4.61
C GLY A 259 9.49 4.92 3.68
N ALA A 260 10.58 5.67 3.91
CA ALA A 260 11.82 5.57 3.15
C ALA A 260 12.47 4.19 3.30
N ALA A 261 12.56 3.67 4.53
CA ALA A 261 13.09 2.35 4.82
C ALA A 261 12.26 1.23 4.17
N THR A 262 10.93 1.37 4.16
CA THR A 262 10.02 0.42 3.46
C THR A 262 10.30 0.39 1.97
N MET A 263 10.46 1.55 1.34
CA MET A 263 10.77 1.63 -0.09
C MET A 263 12.13 1.02 -0.41
N LEU A 264 13.16 1.34 0.38
CA LEU A 264 14.52 0.80 0.22
C LEU A 264 14.58 -0.71 0.50
N GLY A 265 13.90 -1.18 1.53
CA GLY A 265 13.80 -2.60 1.87
C GLY A 265 13.12 -3.41 0.76
N ARG A 266 12.03 -2.88 0.20
CA ARG A 266 11.34 -3.50 -0.93
C ARG A 266 12.21 -3.58 -2.18
N TRP A 267 12.90 -2.49 -2.52
CA TRP A 267 13.82 -2.44 -3.65
C TRP A 267 15.03 -3.37 -3.45
N GLY A 268 15.67 -3.30 -2.27
CA GLY A 268 16.83 -4.12 -1.94
C GLY A 268 16.50 -5.61 -1.93
N ALA A 269 15.34 -6.01 -1.39
CA ALA A 269 14.89 -7.39 -1.42
C ALA A 269 14.65 -7.90 -2.86
N GLY A 270 14.15 -7.05 -3.77
CA GLY A 270 14.05 -7.40 -5.18
C GLY A 270 15.42 -7.72 -5.78
N GLN A 271 16.38 -6.80 -5.63
CA GLN A 271 17.75 -6.97 -6.17
C GLN A 271 18.48 -8.17 -5.56
N LEU A 272 18.36 -8.35 -4.25
CA LEU A 272 19.02 -9.45 -3.57
C LEU A 272 18.33 -10.79 -3.84
N GLY A 273 16.99 -10.79 -3.93
CA GLY A 273 16.18 -11.97 -4.19
C GLY A 273 16.47 -12.60 -5.55
N ASP A 274 16.73 -11.76 -6.57
CA ASP A 274 17.15 -12.23 -7.90
C ASP A 274 18.51 -12.96 -7.87
N ARG A 275 19.38 -12.63 -6.89
CA ARG A 275 20.73 -13.22 -6.79
C ARG A 275 20.78 -14.47 -5.91
N ILE A 276 20.14 -14.44 -4.74
CA ILE A 276 20.28 -15.49 -3.72
C ILE A 276 19.00 -16.30 -3.48
N GLY A 277 17.90 -15.92 -4.11
CA GLY A 277 16.57 -16.53 -3.96
C GLY A 277 15.73 -15.88 -2.85
N GLN A 278 14.43 -15.71 -3.12
CA GLN A 278 13.49 -15.00 -2.23
C GLN A 278 13.34 -15.68 -0.86
N HIS A 279 13.35 -17.00 -0.81
CA HIS A 279 13.20 -17.77 0.43
C HIS A 279 14.32 -17.51 1.46
N ARG A 280 15.52 -17.10 1.01
CA ARG A 280 16.63 -16.78 1.91
C ARG A 280 16.50 -15.41 2.56
N ILE A 281 15.73 -14.53 1.94
CA ILE A 281 15.52 -13.16 2.42
C ILE A 281 14.36 -13.10 3.40
N LEU A 282 13.35 -13.96 3.26
CA LEU A 282 12.10 -13.85 3.99
C LEU A 282 12.31 -13.91 5.52
N VAL A 283 13.07 -14.89 6.00
CA VAL A 283 13.33 -15.05 7.46
C VAL A 283 14.06 -13.85 8.06
N PRO A 284 15.21 -13.41 7.53
CA PRO A 284 15.88 -12.20 8.02
C PRO A 284 14.98 -10.98 8.00
N SER A 285 14.11 -10.83 6.98
CA SER A 285 13.20 -9.70 6.89
C SER A 285 12.13 -9.70 7.97
N VAL A 286 11.57 -10.88 8.28
CA VAL A 286 10.59 -11.04 9.38
C VAL A 286 11.25 -10.72 10.73
N LEU A 287 12.45 -11.23 10.97
CA LEU A 287 13.19 -10.98 12.20
C LEU A 287 13.59 -9.50 12.33
N LEU A 288 13.97 -8.85 11.23
CA LEU A 288 14.26 -7.42 11.21
C LEU A 288 13.01 -6.57 11.51
N ALA A 289 11.85 -6.95 10.98
CA ALA A 289 10.57 -6.30 11.32
C ALA A 289 10.22 -6.51 12.80
N GLY A 290 10.38 -7.71 13.33
CA GLY A 290 10.19 -8.00 14.76
C GLY A 290 11.12 -7.18 15.65
N LEU A 291 12.41 -7.11 15.31
CA LEU A 291 13.38 -6.25 16.00
C LEU A 291 12.96 -4.78 15.98
N GLY A 292 12.52 -4.29 14.80
CA GLY A 292 12.03 -2.93 14.67
C GLY A 292 10.84 -2.63 15.59
N ALA A 293 9.87 -3.54 15.68
CA ALA A 293 8.74 -3.42 16.60
C ALA A 293 9.21 -3.41 18.08
N GLY A 294 10.21 -4.24 18.43
CA GLY A 294 10.80 -4.23 19.76
C GLY A 294 11.50 -2.92 20.10
N LEU A 295 12.22 -2.32 19.16
CA LEU A 295 12.84 -0.98 19.33
C LEU A 295 11.78 0.12 19.49
N LEU A 296 10.66 0.03 18.77
CA LEU A 296 9.54 0.95 18.95
C LEU A 296 8.88 0.79 20.33
N ALA A 297 8.87 -0.41 20.90
CA ALA A 297 8.44 -0.60 22.28
C ALA A 297 9.34 0.17 23.26
N VAL A 298 10.66 0.09 23.08
CA VAL A 298 11.62 0.84 23.90
C VAL A 298 11.42 2.36 23.74
N ALA A 299 11.18 2.82 22.52
CA ALA A 299 10.86 4.23 22.27
C ALA A 299 9.60 4.67 23.04
N ALA A 300 8.55 3.84 23.03
CA ALA A 300 7.29 4.12 23.73
C ALA A 300 7.42 4.12 25.26
N TRP A 301 8.52 3.61 25.83
CA TRP A 301 8.89 3.76 27.26
C TRP A 301 9.60 5.08 27.56
N GLY A 302 9.74 5.99 26.59
CA GLY A 302 10.33 7.33 26.78
C GLY A 302 11.72 7.50 26.17
N ALA A 303 12.19 6.53 25.38
CA ALA A 303 13.46 6.62 24.64
C ALA A 303 13.22 7.06 23.18
N ASP A 304 12.54 8.18 22.98
CA ASP A 304 12.12 8.69 21.68
C ASP A 304 13.14 8.61 20.53
N PRO A 305 14.47 8.90 20.74
CA PRO A 305 15.45 8.80 19.67
C PRO A 305 15.60 7.39 19.07
N ILE A 306 15.26 6.35 19.85
CA ILE A 306 15.30 4.95 19.40
C ILE A 306 14.17 4.68 18.38
N ALA A 307 13.11 5.49 18.36
CA ALA A 307 12.02 5.37 17.40
C ALA A 307 12.51 5.41 15.94
N LEU A 308 13.52 6.21 15.64
CA LEU A 308 14.09 6.28 14.29
C LEU A 308 14.73 4.96 13.88
N LEU A 309 15.49 4.33 14.79
CA LEU A 309 16.10 3.02 14.54
C LEU A 309 15.03 1.93 14.41
N GLY A 310 14.02 1.96 15.27
CA GLY A 310 12.86 1.07 15.18
C GLY A 310 12.10 1.22 13.85
N ALA A 311 11.88 2.45 13.42
CA ALA A 311 11.23 2.76 12.14
C ALA A 311 12.07 2.29 10.93
N VAL A 312 13.39 2.44 10.95
CA VAL A 312 14.32 1.89 9.93
C VAL A 312 14.21 0.37 9.89
N ALA A 313 14.39 -0.28 11.02
CA ALA A 313 14.43 -1.74 11.09
C ALA A 313 13.08 -2.35 10.68
N PHE A 314 11.98 -1.82 11.23
CA PHE A 314 10.63 -2.29 10.85
C PHE A 314 10.33 -2.00 9.38
N GLY A 315 10.58 -0.79 8.91
CA GLY A 315 10.34 -0.40 7.53
C GLY A 315 11.12 -1.25 6.53
N CYS A 316 12.42 -1.44 6.72
CA CYS A 316 13.24 -2.31 5.87
C CYS A 316 12.71 -3.75 5.86
N GLY A 317 12.43 -4.32 7.04
CA GLY A 317 11.87 -5.66 7.16
C GLY A 317 10.52 -5.79 6.47
N PHE A 318 9.60 -4.85 6.72
CA PHE A 318 8.27 -4.81 6.11
C PHE A 318 8.33 -4.68 4.58
N GLY A 319 9.14 -3.76 4.06
CA GLY A 319 9.33 -3.61 2.61
C GLY A 319 9.91 -4.86 1.95
N ALA A 320 10.88 -5.50 2.59
CA ALA A 320 11.45 -6.75 2.12
C ALA A 320 10.44 -7.90 2.13
N VAL A 321 9.64 -8.05 3.19
CA VAL A 321 8.55 -9.03 3.27
C VAL A 321 7.51 -8.80 2.18
N GLN A 322 7.14 -7.55 1.90
CA GLN A 322 6.21 -7.21 0.81
C GLN A 322 6.68 -7.75 -0.53
N ASN A 323 7.92 -7.47 -0.91
CA ASN A 323 8.45 -7.93 -2.20
C ASN A 323 8.58 -9.44 -2.25
N THR A 324 9.20 -10.02 -1.23
CA THR A 324 9.52 -11.45 -1.19
C THR A 324 8.26 -12.32 -1.20
N THR A 325 7.25 -11.98 -0.40
CA THR A 325 5.99 -12.76 -0.36
C THR A 325 5.21 -12.65 -1.67
N LEU A 326 5.20 -11.48 -2.32
CA LEU A 326 4.55 -11.28 -3.61
C LEU A 326 5.19 -12.15 -4.70
N VAL A 327 6.53 -12.13 -4.80
CA VAL A 327 7.26 -12.94 -5.77
C VAL A 327 7.04 -14.44 -5.51
N MET A 328 7.13 -14.88 -4.26
CA MET A 328 6.88 -16.28 -3.89
C MET A 328 5.45 -16.72 -4.20
N MET A 329 4.46 -15.82 -4.13
CA MET A 329 3.09 -16.12 -4.56
C MET A 329 2.97 -16.22 -6.08
N PHE A 330 3.68 -15.37 -6.85
CA PHE A 330 3.72 -15.46 -8.31
C PHE A 330 4.33 -16.77 -8.81
N GLU A 331 5.29 -17.33 -8.08
CA GLU A 331 5.89 -18.64 -8.40
C GLU A 331 4.93 -19.82 -8.22
N ARG A 332 3.85 -19.64 -7.43
CA ARG A 332 2.95 -20.73 -7.02
C ARG A 332 1.59 -20.71 -7.69
N THR A 333 1.18 -19.61 -8.29
CA THR A 333 -0.12 -19.49 -8.95
C THR A 333 -0.09 -18.40 -10.03
N SER A 334 -1.21 -18.22 -10.75
CA SER A 334 -1.35 -17.16 -11.74
C SER A 334 -1.18 -15.77 -11.11
N SER A 335 -0.64 -14.82 -11.87
CA SER A 335 -0.37 -13.47 -11.40
C SER A 335 -1.61 -12.74 -10.85
N GLY A 336 -2.78 -12.98 -11.43
CA GLY A 336 -4.03 -12.38 -10.95
C GLY A 336 -4.44 -12.90 -9.58
N VAL A 337 -4.41 -14.22 -9.36
CA VAL A 337 -4.74 -14.84 -8.05
C VAL A 337 -3.71 -14.44 -6.99
N ALA A 338 -2.41 -14.47 -7.32
CA ALA A 338 -1.35 -14.06 -6.42
C ALA A 338 -1.48 -12.60 -5.99
N SER A 339 -1.69 -11.66 -6.93
CA SER A 339 -1.87 -10.24 -6.62
C SER A 339 -3.08 -9.99 -5.73
N THR A 340 -4.22 -10.63 -6.05
CA THR A 340 -5.44 -10.45 -5.24
C THR A 340 -5.25 -11.00 -3.83
N ALA A 341 -4.71 -12.20 -3.69
CA ALA A 341 -4.44 -12.80 -2.38
C ALA A 341 -3.46 -11.95 -1.56
N TRP A 342 -2.43 -11.41 -2.22
CA TRP A 342 -1.44 -10.56 -1.57
C TRP A 342 -2.04 -9.21 -1.12
N ASN A 343 -2.84 -8.56 -1.95
CA ASN A 343 -3.51 -7.30 -1.59
C ASN A 343 -4.46 -7.52 -0.41
N ILE A 344 -5.24 -8.61 -0.39
CA ILE A 344 -6.11 -8.94 0.74
C ILE A 344 -5.28 -9.15 2.01
N ALA A 345 -4.14 -9.88 1.95
CA ALA A 345 -3.25 -10.07 3.10
C ALA A 345 -2.73 -8.73 3.64
N TYR A 346 -2.33 -7.84 2.74
CA TYR A 346 -1.81 -6.52 3.05
C TYR A 346 -2.88 -5.62 3.69
N ASP A 347 -4.01 -5.42 3.01
CA ASP A 347 -5.06 -4.48 3.42
C ASP A 347 -5.81 -5.00 4.67
N ALA A 348 -6.18 -6.29 4.70
CA ALA A 348 -6.79 -6.88 5.88
C ALA A 348 -5.83 -6.87 7.08
N GLY A 349 -4.54 -7.16 6.85
CA GLY A 349 -3.52 -7.09 7.89
C GLY A 349 -3.43 -5.70 8.50
N GLN A 350 -3.39 -4.65 7.69
CA GLN A 350 -3.34 -3.27 8.18
C GLN A 350 -4.60 -2.89 8.99
N GLY A 351 -5.78 -3.28 8.50
CA GLY A 351 -7.04 -3.04 9.23
C GLY A 351 -7.08 -3.76 10.58
N LEU A 352 -6.76 -5.06 10.59
CA LEU A 352 -6.68 -5.87 11.81
C LEU A 352 -5.63 -5.30 12.78
N GLY A 353 -4.51 -4.82 12.26
CA GLY A 353 -3.45 -4.22 13.06
C GLY A 353 -3.90 -2.92 13.72
N SER A 354 -4.53 -2.03 12.99
CA SER A 354 -5.04 -0.78 13.54
C SER A 354 -6.03 -1.03 14.67
N LEU A 355 -7.03 -1.89 14.48
CA LEU A 355 -8.00 -2.22 15.53
C LEU A 355 -7.36 -3.01 16.68
N GLY A 356 -6.54 -4.01 16.36
CA GLY A 356 -5.89 -4.86 17.36
C GLY A 356 -4.95 -4.06 18.26
N PHE A 357 -4.19 -3.11 17.71
CA PHE A 357 -3.39 -2.18 18.51
C PHE A 357 -4.27 -1.31 19.41
N GLY A 358 -5.36 -0.74 18.89
CA GLY A 358 -6.30 0.05 19.70
C GLY A 358 -6.82 -0.72 20.90
N ILE A 359 -7.20 -1.99 20.72
CA ILE A 359 -7.67 -2.87 21.81
C ILE A 359 -6.52 -3.16 22.79
N LEU A 360 -5.35 -3.56 22.28
CA LEU A 360 -4.21 -3.90 23.12
C LEU A 360 -3.69 -2.69 23.92
N ILE A 361 -3.65 -1.50 23.29
CA ILE A 361 -3.22 -0.26 23.95
C ILE A 361 -4.16 0.09 25.08
N ALA A 362 -5.48 -0.01 24.86
CA ALA A 362 -6.48 0.23 25.89
C ALA A 362 -6.34 -0.74 27.09
N LEU A 363 -5.87 -1.96 26.87
CA LEU A 363 -5.70 -2.98 27.90
C LEU A 363 -4.33 -2.94 28.59
N SER A 364 -3.26 -2.61 27.86
CA SER A 364 -1.88 -2.82 28.32
C SER A 364 -0.92 -1.65 28.05
N GLY A 365 -1.41 -0.59 27.42
CA GLY A 365 -0.60 0.58 27.05
C GLY A 365 0.26 0.36 25.80
N TYR A 366 0.84 1.47 25.32
CA TYR A 366 1.62 1.50 24.07
C TYR A 366 2.84 0.56 24.09
N PRO A 367 3.72 0.61 25.14
CA PRO A 367 4.95 -0.16 25.10
C PRO A 367 4.71 -1.67 25.00
N LEU A 368 3.80 -2.21 25.84
CA LEU A 368 3.54 -3.64 25.88
C LEU A 368 2.87 -4.12 24.58
N THR A 369 2.05 -3.28 23.96
CA THR A 369 1.45 -3.58 22.66
C THR A 369 2.52 -3.79 21.57
N PHE A 370 3.53 -2.93 21.52
CA PHE A 370 4.66 -3.09 20.58
C PHE A 370 5.51 -4.34 20.89
N VAL A 371 5.69 -4.69 22.18
CA VAL A 371 6.36 -5.95 22.56
C VAL A 371 5.57 -7.16 22.06
N ILE A 372 4.25 -7.19 22.33
CA ILE A 372 3.37 -8.28 21.86
C ILE A 372 3.50 -8.43 20.34
N MET A 373 3.48 -7.31 19.61
CA MET A 373 3.62 -7.33 18.16
C MET A 373 4.99 -7.86 17.71
N ALA A 374 6.08 -7.45 18.36
CA ALA A 374 7.42 -7.95 18.07
C ALA A 374 7.49 -9.48 18.22
N VAL A 375 6.89 -10.01 19.29
CA VAL A 375 6.80 -11.45 19.55
C VAL A 375 5.97 -12.15 18.49
N LEU A 376 4.78 -11.63 18.15
CA LEU A 376 3.89 -12.23 17.15
C LEU A 376 4.55 -12.27 15.76
N ILE A 377 5.24 -11.20 15.35
CA ILE A 377 5.98 -11.18 14.09
C ILE A 377 7.13 -12.20 14.13
N GLY A 378 7.91 -12.22 15.21
CA GLY A 378 8.99 -13.19 15.40
C GLY A 378 8.50 -14.65 15.37
N ALA A 379 7.34 -14.93 15.98
CA ALA A 379 6.72 -16.24 15.97
C ALA A 379 6.29 -16.72 14.56
N CYS A 380 6.15 -15.80 13.59
CA CYS A 380 5.88 -16.17 12.20
C CYS A 380 7.15 -16.58 11.42
N ALA A 381 8.35 -16.38 11.97
CA ALA A 381 9.60 -16.73 11.29
C ALA A 381 9.71 -18.21 10.89
N PRO A 382 9.24 -19.20 11.67
CA PRO A 382 9.23 -20.61 11.25
C PRO A 382 8.40 -20.88 10.00
N LEU A 383 7.31 -20.12 9.77
CA LEU A 383 6.48 -20.25 8.57
C LEU A 383 7.23 -19.77 7.31
N ALA A 384 8.22 -18.87 7.50
CA ALA A 384 9.07 -18.37 6.43
C ALA A 384 10.13 -19.41 5.98
N PHE A 385 10.43 -20.43 6.80
CA PHE A 385 11.37 -21.49 6.43
C PHE A 385 10.81 -22.48 5.38
N GLY A 386 9.62 -22.29 4.86
CA GLY A 386 8.97 -23.09 3.83
C GLY A 386 9.55 -24.50 3.64
N ARG A 387 8.75 -25.56 3.84
CA ARG A 387 9.21 -26.93 3.57
C ARG A 387 9.86 -26.99 2.19
N ARG A 388 11.18 -27.20 2.15
CA ARG A 388 11.86 -27.72 0.95
C ARG A 388 11.14 -29.01 0.58
N ARG A 389 10.26 -28.99 -0.40
CA ARG A 389 9.95 -30.21 -1.13
C ARG A 389 11.18 -30.48 -1.99
N GLY A 390 11.98 -31.49 -1.56
CA GLY A 390 12.99 -32.11 -2.38
C GLY A 390 12.35 -32.75 -3.63
#